data_bc3b270de0c57fefb4ab1e472ff7ad01
#
_entry.id   bc3b270de0c57fefb4ab1e472ff7ad01
#
_cell.length_a   1.000
_cell.length_b   1.000
_cell.length_c   1.000
_cell.angle_alpha   90.00
_cell.angle_beta   90.00
_cell.angle_gamma   90.00
#
_symmetry.space_group_name_H-M   'P 1'
#
loop_
_entity.id
_entity.type
_entity.pdbx_description
1 polymer ?
#
loop_
_entity_poly.entity_id
_entity_poly.type
_entity_poly.pdbx_seq_one_letter_code
_entity_poly.pdbx_strand_id
1 'polypeptide(L)'
;MRERIFNIVQRARPGDVVSHAYDVFIVAVAFLSIVPLMFRPQDMTPQMAAVMNMIDVVTVYLLFLDYILRWMTHDFKVGKAGKLGKGGWRVFARYPFTPLAIIDMLAILPSLGVLPESLKFLRVLRVTKMFRYSKNLTIVANVFRAQRNTLLSVLAVALMYIFVSGLVMFVNEPNTFDNFFDALYWATTALTTVGYGDVYPVTDLGKFISMVSSLFGIAVIALPAGIITGGFLEQVRQRDEDADAYFRADERDPFKGRTPFSYESVRAWAKTHPKTVAYGVTMLACMLVN
;
A
#
# COMPACT_ATOMS: atom_id res chain seq x y z
N MET A 1 -19.36 15.88 19.31
CA MET A 1 -18.39 14.85 19.71
C MET A 1 -18.01 13.94 18.52
N ARG A 2 -18.95 13.31 17.83
CA ARG A 2 -18.71 12.42 16.67
C ARG A 2 -17.94 13.08 15.50
N GLU A 3 -18.22 14.35 15.19
CA GLU A 3 -17.52 15.11 14.14
C GLU A 3 -16.05 15.37 14.50
N ARG A 4 -15.74 15.64 15.76
CA ARG A 4 -14.33 15.73 16.23
C ARG A 4 -13.60 14.41 16.08
N ILE A 5 -14.21 13.29 16.47
CA ILE A 5 -13.65 11.94 16.31
C ILE A 5 -13.43 11.67 14.82
N PHE A 6 -14.38 12.00 13.97
CA PHE A 6 -14.25 11.84 12.52
C PHE A 6 -13.04 12.61 11.95
N ASN A 7 -12.84 13.86 12.37
CA ASN A 7 -11.72 14.67 11.90
C ASN A 7 -10.35 14.12 12.38
N ILE A 8 -10.28 13.53 13.57
CA ILE A 8 -9.06 12.92 14.12
C ILE A 8 -8.74 11.58 13.44
N VAL A 9 -9.76 10.72 13.29
CA VAL A 9 -9.62 9.36 12.77
C VAL A 9 -9.50 9.33 11.23
N GLN A 10 -9.98 10.38 10.55
CA GLN A 10 -9.75 10.55 9.12
C GLN A 10 -8.30 11.01 8.89
N ARG A 11 -7.80 10.69 7.70
CA ARG A 11 -6.46 11.09 7.26
C ARG A 11 -6.18 12.56 7.56
N ALA A 12 -5.07 12.83 8.20
CA ALA A 12 -4.67 14.16 8.64
C ALA A 12 -4.69 15.18 7.49
N ARG A 13 -5.25 16.35 7.75
CA ARG A 13 -5.17 17.50 6.86
C ARG A 13 -3.88 18.28 7.15
N PRO A 14 -3.33 19.01 6.17
CA PRO A 14 -2.22 19.91 6.42
C PRO A 14 -2.57 20.89 7.55
N GLY A 15 -1.79 20.91 8.62
CA GLY A 15 -1.98 21.79 9.78
C GLY A 15 -2.73 21.20 10.99
N ASP A 16 -3.30 19.99 10.89
CA ASP A 16 -3.95 19.32 12.03
C ASP A 16 -2.99 18.37 12.75
N VAL A 17 -2.33 18.90 13.80
CA VAL A 17 -1.32 18.18 14.59
C VAL A 17 -1.92 16.96 15.29
N VAL A 18 -3.16 17.03 15.78
CA VAL A 18 -3.80 15.95 16.53
C VAL A 18 -4.11 14.76 15.64
N SER A 19 -4.64 15.01 14.44
CA SER A 19 -4.90 13.97 13.44
C SER A 19 -3.61 13.33 12.96
N HIS A 20 -2.54 14.14 12.78
CA HIS A 20 -1.22 13.61 12.38
C HIS A 20 -0.60 12.73 13.48
N ALA A 21 -0.67 13.16 14.74
CA ALA A 21 -0.20 12.35 15.86
C ALA A 21 -0.97 11.02 15.98
N TYR A 22 -2.28 11.04 15.75
CA TYR A 22 -3.09 9.83 15.71
C TYR A 22 -2.67 8.87 14.57
N ASP A 23 -2.44 9.40 13.37
CA ASP A 23 -1.99 8.60 12.22
C ASP A 23 -0.65 7.93 12.52
N VAL A 24 0.33 8.69 13.07
CA VAL A 24 1.64 8.16 13.47
C VAL A 24 1.50 7.10 14.58
N PHE A 25 0.65 7.35 15.58
CA PHE A 25 0.39 6.41 16.66
C PHE A 25 -0.16 5.07 16.13
N ILE A 26 -1.18 5.09 15.27
CA ILE A 26 -1.76 3.85 14.72
C ILE A 26 -0.76 3.11 13.82
N VAL A 27 0.05 3.84 13.05
CA VAL A 27 1.14 3.23 12.26
C VAL A 27 2.15 2.55 13.18
N ALA A 28 2.58 3.21 14.26
CA ALA A 28 3.50 2.63 15.24
C ALA A 28 2.90 1.38 15.93
N VAL A 29 1.62 1.41 16.30
CA VAL A 29 0.89 0.25 16.84
C VAL A 29 0.83 -0.90 15.82
N ALA A 30 0.59 -0.59 14.54
CA ALA A 30 0.59 -1.59 13.47
C ALA A 30 1.97 -2.24 13.29
N PHE A 31 3.06 -1.46 13.35
CA PHE A 31 4.42 -1.99 13.34
C PHE A 31 4.70 -2.88 14.56
N LEU A 32 4.37 -2.39 15.75
CA LEU A 32 4.58 -3.14 16.98
C LEU A 32 3.83 -4.47 16.96
N SER A 33 2.65 -4.53 16.35
CA SER A 33 1.85 -5.75 16.23
C SER A 33 2.47 -6.84 15.34
N ILE A 34 3.50 -6.51 14.56
CA ILE A 34 4.21 -7.46 13.71
C ILE A 34 5.35 -8.13 14.47
N VAL A 35 5.91 -7.46 15.49
CA VAL A 35 7.06 -7.96 16.25
C VAL A 35 6.84 -9.39 16.78
N PRO A 36 5.70 -9.75 17.39
CA PRO A 36 5.46 -11.13 17.84
C PRO A 36 5.48 -12.17 16.71
N LEU A 37 5.23 -11.78 15.46
CA LEU A 37 5.25 -12.69 14.30
C LEU A 37 6.66 -13.01 13.80
N MET A 38 7.67 -12.24 14.21
CA MET A 38 9.07 -12.44 13.83
C MET A 38 9.73 -13.58 14.63
N PHE A 39 9.10 -14.01 15.73
CA PHE A 39 9.64 -15.05 16.62
C PHE A 39 8.84 -16.33 16.50
N ARG A 40 9.53 -17.45 16.44
CA ARG A 40 8.89 -18.77 16.48
C ARG A 40 8.53 -19.13 17.92
N PRO A 41 7.32 -19.63 18.21
CA PRO A 41 6.93 -20.01 19.57
C PRO A 41 7.87 -21.02 20.24
N GLN A 42 8.54 -21.86 19.43
CA GLN A 42 9.45 -22.91 19.90
C GLN A 42 10.79 -22.35 20.44
N ASP A 43 11.20 -21.16 19.96
CA ASP A 43 12.49 -20.55 20.29
C ASP A 43 12.37 -19.54 21.45
N MET A 44 11.16 -19.34 22.00
CA MET A 44 10.91 -18.34 23.03
C MET A 44 11.03 -18.93 24.43
N THR A 45 11.68 -18.18 25.33
CA THR A 45 11.57 -18.44 26.76
C THR A 45 10.14 -18.11 27.26
N PRO A 46 9.65 -18.74 28.35
CA PRO A 46 8.31 -18.47 28.87
C PRO A 46 8.06 -16.99 29.18
N GLN A 47 9.08 -16.28 29.64
CA GLN A 47 8.99 -14.82 29.89
C GLN A 47 8.85 -14.03 28.61
N MET A 48 9.64 -14.35 27.58
CA MET A 48 9.57 -13.72 26.26
C MET A 48 8.23 -13.99 25.60
N ALA A 49 7.73 -15.21 25.68
CA ALA A 49 6.41 -15.58 25.15
C ALA A 49 5.28 -14.78 25.82
N ALA A 50 5.35 -14.56 27.14
CA ALA A 50 4.38 -13.75 27.87
C ALA A 50 4.39 -12.28 27.42
N VAL A 51 5.59 -11.69 27.22
CA VAL A 51 5.74 -10.31 26.73
C VAL A 51 5.20 -10.19 25.28
N MET A 52 5.55 -11.12 24.41
CA MET A 52 5.08 -11.11 23.02
C MET A 52 3.56 -11.27 22.93
N ASN A 53 2.98 -12.13 23.76
CA ASN A 53 1.53 -12.27 23.84
C ASN A 53 0.85 -11.00 24.37
N MET A 54 1.44 -10.34 25.37
CA MET A 54 0.94 -9.06 25.89
C MET A 54 0.96 -7.98 24.80
N ILE A 55 2.05 -7.87 24.02
CA ILE A 55 2.17 -6.95 22.88
C ILE A 55 1.08 -7.25 21.85
N ASP A 56 0.90 -8.53 21.48
CA ASP A 56 -0.13 -8.93 20.51
C ASP A 56 -1.54 -8.53 20.98
N VAL A 57 -1.88 -8.86 22.21
CA VAL A 57 -3.19 -8.54 22.80
C VAL A 57 -3.44 -7.04 22.84
N VAL A 58 -2.51 -6.25 23.38
CA VAL A 58 -2.66 -4.79 23.50
C VAL A 58 -2.80 -4.13 22.13
N THR A 59 -1.93 -4.50 21.17
CA THR A 59 -1.97 -3.93 19.83
C THR A 59 -3.24 -4.30 19.07
N VAL A 60 -3.74 -5.53 19.24
CA VAL A 60 -5.02 -5.96 18.63
C VAL A 60 -6.19 -5.15 19.15
N TYR A 61 -6.27 -4.94 20.48
CA TYR A 61 -7.34 -4.12 21.07
C TYR A 61 -7.29 -2.67 20.56
N LEU A 62 -6.10 -2.08 20.44
CA LEU A 62 -5.94 -0.72 19.88
C LEU A 62 -6.37 -0.65 18.41
N LEU A 63 -5.98 -1.63 17.60
CA LEU A 63 -6.39 -1.72 16.19
C LEU A 63 -7.89 -1.99 16.03
N PHE A 64 -8.49 -2.75 16.94
CA PHE A 64 -9.92 -3.00 16.97
C PHE A 64 -10.70 -1.73 17.37
N LEU A 65 -10.17 -0.97 18.33
CA LEU A 65 -10.74 0.34 18.70
C LEU A 65 -10.73 1.31 17.51
N ASP A 66 -9.59 1.40 16.78
CA ASP A 66 -9.51 2.18 15.54
C ASP A 66 -10.57 1.75 14.52
N TYR A 67 -10.77 0.43 14.35
CA TYR A 67 -11.81 -0.10 13.46
C TYR A 67 -13.22 0.36 13.86
N ILE A 68 -13.55 0.26 15.16
CA ILE A 68 -14.86 0.70 15.68
C ILE A 68 -15.05 2.20 15.50
N LEU A 69 -14.04 3.02 15.83
CA LEU A 69 -14.12 4.48 15.66
C LEU A 69 -14.37 4.86 14.20
N ARG A 70 -13.75 4.17 13.25
CA ARG A 70 -13.99 4.37 11.82
C ARG A 70 -15.37 3.91 11.39
N TRP A 71 -15.86 2.81 11.94
CA TRP A 71 -17.20 2.32 11.69
C TRP A 71 -18.24 3.34 12.17
N MET A 72 -18.09 3.84 13.38
CA MET A 72 -19.00 4.83 13.98
C MET A 72 -19.01 6.18 13.25
N THR A 73 -17.96 6.51 12.51
CA THR A 73 -17.79 7.78 11.80
C THR A 73 -17.95 7.67 10.28
N HIS A 74 -18.31 6.48 9.77
CA HIS A 74 -18.40 6.23 8.33
C HIS A 74 -19.49 7.08 7.63
N ASP A 75 -20.56 7.41 8.32
CA ASP A 75 -21.63 8.26 7.82
C ASP A 75 -21.16 9.65 7.39
N PHE A 76 -20.19 10.24 8.10
CA PHE A 76 -19.62 11.54 7.73
C PHE A 76 -18.81 11.48 6.43
N LYS A 77 -18.20 10.34 6.12
CA LYS A 77 -17.45 10.15 4.87
C LYS A 77 -18.38 10.08 3.66
N VAL A 78 -19.50 9.38 3.78
CA VAL A 78 -20.51 9.24 2.72
C VAL A 78 -21.29 10.54 2.54
N GLY A 79 -21.57 11.27 3.62
CA GLY A 79 -22.30 12.54 3.60
C GLY A 79 -21.54 13.67 2.88
N LYS A 80 -20.20 13.69 2.89
CA LYS A 80 -19.38 14.66 2.13
C LYS A 80 -19.42 14.45 0.63
N ALA A 81 -19.76 13.24 0.17
CA ALA A 81 -19.86 12.91 -1.26
C ALA A 81 -21.26 13.18 -1.84
N GLY A 82 -22.27 13.47 -1.04
CA GLY A 82 -23.61 13.78 -1.50
C GLY A 82 -24.65 13.79 -0.38
N LYS A 83 -25.19 14.94 -0.07
CA LYS A 83 -26.35 15.24 0.80
C LYS A 83 -26.33 14.58 2.17
N LEU A 84 -25.93 15.36 3.18
CA LEU A 84 -25.98 15.01 4.60
C LEU A 84 -27.35 14.44 5.01
N GLY A 85 -27.35 13.29 5.68
CA GLY A 85 -28.44 12.93 6.58
C GLY A 85 -29.50 11.95 6.11
N LYS A 86 -29.42 11.35 4.90
CA LYS A 86 -30.41 10.35 4.44
C LYS A 86 -29.92 8.90 4.37
N GLY A 87 -28.76 8.59 4.92
CA GLY A 87 -28.13 7.27 4.79
C GLY A 87 -28.51 6.25 5.87
N GLY A 88 -29.34 6.56 6.84
CA GLY A 88 -29.85 5.64 7.86
C GLY A 88 -28.84 4.54 8.30
N TRP A 89 -29.28 3.51 9.00
CA TRP A 89 -28.49 2.35 9.44
C TRP A 89 -27.78 1.58 8.30
N ARG A 90 -28.27 1.69 7.06
CA ARG A 90 -27.70 1.05 5.86
C ARG A 90 -26.26 1.51 5.56
N VAL A 91 -25.90 2.76 5.91
CA VAL A 91 -24.53 3.27 5.72
C VAL A 91 -23.56 2.57 6.68
N PHE A 92 -24.00 2.34 7.93
CA PHE A 92 -23.21 1.59 8.91
C PHE A 92 -23.09 0.11 8.54
N ALA A 93 -24.17 -0.51 8.07
CA ALA A 93 -24.18 -1.91 7.64
C ALA A 93 -23.25 -2.15 6.43
N ARG A 94 -23.04 -1.14 5.58
CA ARG A 94 -22.19 -1.24 4.39
C ARG A 94 -20.68 -1.14 4.71
N TYR A 95 -20.30 -0.53 5.82
CA TYR A 95 -18.89 -0.30 6.17
C TYR A 95 -18.07 -1.60 6.24
N PRO A 96 -18.50 -2.67 6.95
CA PRO A 96 -17.75 -3.92 7.05
C PRO A 96 -17.45 -4.57 5.69
N PHE A 97 -18.28 -4.30 4.68
CA PHE A 97 -18.14 -4.82 3.32
C PHE A 97 -17.29 -3.94 2.40
N THR A 98 -16.72 -2.85 2.91
CA THR A 98 -15.76 -2.07 2.12
C THR A 98 -14.41 -2.79 2.07
N PRO A 99 -13.67 -2.74 0.94
CA PRO A 99 -12.41 -3.50 0.78
C PRO A 99 -11.40 -3.25 1.91
N LEU A 100 -11.26 -2.00 2.34
CA LEU A 100 -10.36 -1.65 3.44
C LEU A 100 -10.83 -2.17 4.79
N ALA A 101 -12.14 -2.18 5.06
CA ALA A 101 -12.68 -2.71 6.31
C ALA A 101 -12.58 -4.25 6.37
N ILE A 102 -12.75 -4.93 5.24
CA ILE A 102 -12.55 -6.39 5.14
C ILE A 102 -11.10 -6.74 5.48
N ILE A 103 -10.13 -6.03 4.89
CA ILE A 103 -8.70 -6.24 5.17
C ILE A 103 -8.40 -5.97 6.65
N ASP A 104 -8.90 -4.88 7.22
CA ASP A 104 -8.73 -4.58 8.63
C ASP A 104 -9.32 -5.67 9.53
N MET A 105 -10.49 -6.19 9.18
CA MET A 105 -11.17 -7.27 9.92
C MET A 105 -10.38 -8.58 9.84
N LEU A 106 -9.95 -8.98 8.64
CA LEU A 106 -9.12 -10.17 8.42
C LEU A 106 -7.79 -10.10 9.18
N ALA A 107 -7.22 -8.91 9.34
CA ALA A 107 -6.00 -8.69 10.10
C ALA A 107 -6.18 -8.87 11.62
N ILE A 108 -7.38 -8.59 12.15
CA ILE A 108 -7.70 -8.59 13.59
C ILE A 108 -8.27 -9.94 14.02
N LEU A 109 -9.14 -10.57 13.21
CA LEU A 109 -9.86 -11.80 13.56
C LEU A 109 -8.98 -12.96 14.08
N PRO A 110 -7.81 -13.25 13.46
CA PRO A 110 -6.97 -14.35 13.92
C PRO A 110 -6.48 -14.21 15.36
N SER A 111 -6.35 -12.98 15.84
CA SER A 111 -5.86 -12.73 17.22
C SER A 111 -6.97 -12.68 18.26
N LEU A 112 -8.22 -12.58 17.81
CA LEU A 112 -9.38 -12.72 18.70
C LEU A 112 -9.73 -14.18 18.99
N GLY A 113 -8.97 -15.16 18.47
CA GLY A 113 -9.23 -16.57 18.69
C GLY A 113 -10.45 -17.12 17.92
N VAL A 114 -11.03 -16.33 17.01
CA VAL A 114 -12.23 -16.73 16.24
C VAL A 114 -11.88 -17.65 15.08
N LEU A 115 -10.63 -17.58 14.61
CA LEU A 115 -10.17 -18.37 13.46
C LEU A 115 -9.30 -19.55 13.88
N PRO A 116 -9.35 -20.68 13.13
CA PRO A 116 -8.49 -21.81 13.36
C PRO A 116 -7.01 -21.47 13.24
N GLU A 117 -6.15 -22.29 13.86
CA GLU A 117 -4.69 -22.12 13.88
C GLU A 117 -4.07 -21.92 12.50
N SER A 118 -4.57 -22.64 11.49
CA SER A 118 -4.11 -22.59 10.10
C SER A 118 -4.24 -21.21 9.46
N LEU A 119 -5.15 -20.36 9.95
CA LEU A 119 -5.39 -19.02 9.43
C LEU A 119 -4.70 -17.91 10.24
N LYS A 120 -3.88 -18.26 11.24
CA LYS A 120 -3.11 -17.29 12.04
C LYS A 120 -2.15 -16.46 11.19
N PHE A 121 -1.70 -16.97 10.03
CA PHE A 121 -0.85 -16.21 9.11
C PHE A 121 -1.51 -14.91 8.59
N LEU A 122 -2.84 -14.82 8.59
CA LEU A 122 -3.57 -13.60 8.20
C LEU A 122 -3.24 -12.39 9.09
N ARG A 123 -2.63 -12.60 10.26
CA ARG A 123 -2.10 -11.50 11.11
C ARG A 123 -1.12 -10.61 10.36
N VAL A 124 -0.40 -11.16 9.35
CA VAL A 124 0.51 -10.37 8.48
C VAL A 124 -0.24 -9.25 7.75
N LEU A 125 -1.54 -9.40 7.50
CA LEU A 125 -2.37 -8.36 6.87
C LEU A 125 -2.45 -7.07 7.71
N ARG A 126 -2.00 -7.06 8.97
CA ARG A 126 -1.89 -5.82 9.78
C ARG A 126 -0.94 -4.80 9.15
N VAL A 127 0.06 -5.25 8.40
CA VAL A 127 0.96 -4.38 7.62
C VAL A 127 0.18 -3.49 6.66
N THR A 128 -0.93 -3.98 6.11
CA THR A 128 -1.74 -3.22 5.15
C THR A 128 -2.41 -1.98 5.77
N LYS A 129 -2.52 -1.89 7.10
CA LYS A 129 -2.98 -0.67 7.77
C LYS A 129 -2.08 0.52 7.47
N MET A 130 -0.78 0.31 7.29
CA MET A 130 0.17 1.36 6.91
C MET A 130 -0.18 2.01 5.57
N PHE A 131 -0.72 1.24 4.63
CA PHE A 131 -1.12 1.74 3.32
C PHE A 131 -2.22 2.80 3.39
N ARG A 132 -3.06 2.74 4.42
CA ARG A 132 -4.15 3.70 4.61
C ARG A 132 -3.62 5.11 4.92
N TYR A 133 -2.49 5.23 5.60
CA TYR A 133 -1.92 6.49 6.07
C TYR A 133 -0.91 7.11 5.09
N SER A 134 -0.35 6.32 4.19
CA SER A 134 0.61 6.81 3.20
C SER A 134 -0.08 7.49 2.01
N LYS A 135 0.27 8.75 1.77
CA LYS A 135 -0.19 9.51 0.58
C LYS A 135 0.38 8.91 -0.71
N ASN A 136 1.63 8.50 -0.68
CA ASN A 136 2.33 7.97 -1.85
C ASN A 136 1.71 6.64 -2.32
N LEU A 137 1.31 5.78 -1.37
CA LEU A 137 0.64 4.52 -1.69
C LEU A 137 -0.75 4.71 -2.31
N THR A 138 -1.42 5.84 -2.01
CA THR A 138 -2.68 6.18 -2.69
C THR A 138 -2.44 6.51 -4.17
N ILE A 139 -1.34 7.20 -4.50
CA ILE A 139 -0.95 7.48 -5.89
C ILE A 139 -0.70 6.16 -6.62
N VAL A 140 0.11 5.29 -6.04
CA VAL A 140 0.39 3.96 -6.62
C VAL A 140 -0.91 3.16 -6.82
N ALA A 141 -1.79 3.10 -5.82
CA ALA A 141 -3.08 2.42 -5.94
C ALA A 141 -3.97 3.01 -7.04
N ASN A 142 -3.93 4.33 -7.24
CA ASN A 142 -4.67 4.98 -8.31
C ASN A 142 -4.09 4.65 -9.69
N VAL A 143 -2.76 4.58 -9.83
CA VAL A 143 -2.10 4.12 -11.07
C VAL A 143 -2.54 2.70 -11.41
N PHE A 144 -2.47 1.76 -10.44
CA PHE A 144 -2.95 0.39 -10.65
C PHE A 144 -4.42 0.34 -11.06
N ARG A 145 -5.26 1.18 -10.44
CA ARG A 145 -6.70 1.24 -10.79
C ARG A 145 -6.94 1.83 -12.17
N ALA A 146 -6.20 2.88 -12.54
CA ALA A 146 -6.29 3.51 -13.85
C ALA A 146 -5.82 2.58 -14.97
N GLN A 147 -4.71 1.87 -14.74
CA GLN A 147 -4.06 0.99 -15.72
C GLN A 147 -4.48 -0.48 -15.62
N ARG A 148 -5.51 -0.80 -14.83
CA ARG A 148 -5.88 -2.20 -14.51
C ARG A 148 -6.08 -3.08 -15.74
N ASN A 149 -6.74 -2.57 -16.78
CA ASN A 149 -7.03 -3.37 -17.98
C ASN A 149 -5.74 -3.68 -18.75
N THR A 150 -4.86 -2.69 -18.91
CA THR A 150 -3.56 -2.84 -19.55
C THR A 150 -2.67 -3.80 -18.75
N LEU A 151 -2.61 -3.64 -17.42
CA LEU A 151 -1.85 -4.53 -16.55
C LEU A 151 -2.39 -5.96 -16.56
N LEU A 152 -3.71 -6.15 -16.61
CA LEU A 152 -4.31 -7.49 -16.73
C LEU A 152 -3.97 -8.15 -18.07
N SER A 153 -3.96 -7.37 -19.18
CA SER A 153 -3.55 -7.89 -20.48
C SER A 153 -2.09 -8.34 -20.49
N VAL A 154 -1.21 -7.54 -19.89
CA VAL A 154 0.22 -7.89 -19.77
C VAL A 154 0.43 -9.08 -18.85
N LEU A 155 -0.31 -9.16 -17.75
CA LEU A 155 -0.30 -10.34 -16.88
C LEU A 155 -0.73 -11.60 -17.63
N ALA A 156 -1.77 -11.52 -18.45
CA ALA A 156 -2.22 -12.65 -19.27
C ALA A 156 -1.13 -13.09 -20.26
N VAL A 157 -0.44 -12.15 -20.90
CA VAL A 157 0.70 -12.44 -21.78
C VAL A 157 1.84 -13.10 -21.00
N ALA A 158 2.17 -12.61 -19.79
CA ALA A 158 3.21 -13.19 -18.96
C ALA A 158 2.86 -14.61 -18.52
N LEU A 159 1.63 -14.87 -18.10
CA LEU A 159 1.15 -16.21 -17.71
C LEU A 159 1.17 -17.17 -18.91
N MET A 160 0.74 -16.72 -20.08
CA MET A 160 0.80 -17.51 -21.32
C MET A 160 2.24 -17.83 -21.69
N TYR A 161 3.14 -16.85 -21.54
CA TYR A 161 4.57 -17.05 -21.78
C TYR A 161 5.18 -18.10 -20.83
N ILE A 162 4.88 -18.02 -19.52
CA ILE A 162 5.33 -18.99 -18.52
C ILE A 162 4.81 -20.39 -18.89
N PHE A 163 3.53 -20.48 -19.23
CA PHE A 163 2.93 -21.77 -19.59
C PHE A 163 3.58 -22.38 -20.83
N VAL A 164 3.74 -21.62 -21.90
CA VAL A 164 4.37 -22.09 -23.16
C VAL A 164 5.83 -22.45 -22.94
N SER A 165 6.60 -21.58 -22.26
CA SER A 165 8.02 -21.85 -21.98
C SER A 165 8.21 -23.09 -21.09
N GLY A 166 7.35 -23.22 -20.05
CA GLY A 166 7.34 -24.41 -19.19
C GLY A 166 6.99 -25.67 -19.96
N LEU A 167 5.98 -25.63 -20.85
CA LEU A 167 5.59 -26.77 -21.66
C LEU A 167 6.70 -27.19 -22.64
N VAL A 168 7.29 -26.24 -23.35
CA VAL A 168 8.39 -26.51 -24.28
C VAL A 168 9.57 -27.15 -23.53
N MET A 169 9.90 -26.62 -22.34
CA MET A 169 11.01 -27.13 -21.56
C MET A 169 10.72 -28.52 -20.99
N PHE A 170 9.50 -28.75 -20.47
CA PHE A 170 9.09 -30.03 -19.93
C PHE A 170 9.16 -31.17 -20.95
N VAL A 171 8.81 -30.89 -22.23
CA VAL A 171 8.86 -31.87 -23.30
C VAL A 171 10.30 -32.16 -23.73
N ASN A 172 11.20 -31.15 -23.72
CA ASN A 172 12.56 -31.30 -24.22
C ASN A 172 13.57 -31.71 -23.15
N GLU A 173 13.23 -31.64 -21.87
CA GLU A 173 14.10 -31.95 -20.73
C GLU A 173 13.46 -32.99 -19.78
N PRO A 174 13.10 -34.19 -20.27
CA PRO A 174 12.33 -35.16 -19.46
C PRO A 174 13.07 -35.70 -18.23
N ASN A 175 14.40 -35.58 -18.21
CA ASN A 175 15.25 -36.05 -17.11
C ASN A 175 15.56 -34.96 -16.07
N THR A 176 15.12 -33.71 -16.32
CA THR A 176 15.44 -32.57 -15.47
C THR A 176 14.23 -32.18 -14.61
N PHE A 177 13.04 -32.35 -15.15
CA PHE A 177 11.78 -31.95 -14.49
C PHE A 177 10.98 -33.19 -14.10
N ASP A 178 10.79 -33.43 -12.80
CA ASP A 178 10.03 -34.57 -12.30
C ASP A 178 8.54 -34.46 -12.68
N ASN A 179 8.03 -33.24 -12.78
CA ASN A 179 6.65 -32.95 -13.14
C ASN A 179 6.53 -31.60 -13.86
N PHE A 180 5.38 -31.36 -14.48
CA PHE A 180 5.12 -30.11 -15.20
C PHE A 180 5.17 -28.85 -14.29
N PHE A 181 4.91 -29.02 -12.99
CA PHE A 181 4.94 -27.90 -12.05
C PHE A 181 6.36 -27.38 -11.84
N ASP A 182 7.37 -28.26 -11.86
CA ASP A 182 8.79 -27.89 -11.78
C ASP A 182 9.23 -27.09 -13.01
N ALA A 183 8.72 -27.46 -14.19
CA ALA A 183 8.96 -26.69 -15.42
C ALA A 183 8.29 -25.30 -15.39
N LEU A 184 7.07 -25.19 -14.85
CA LEU A 184 6.40 -23.90 -14.62
C LEU A 184 7.16 -23.05 -13.60
N TYR A 185 7.64 -23.66 -12.53
CA TYR A 185 8.46 -23.01 -11.52
C TYR A 185 9.73 -22.45 -12.14
N TRP A 186 10.46 -23.28 -12.92
CA TRP A 186 11.63 -22.84 -13.68
C TRP A 186 11.30 -21.67 -14.61
N ALA A 187 10.26 -21.79 -15.44
CA ALA A 187 9.84 -20.73 -16.36
C ALA A 187 9.50 -19.42 -15.64
N THR A 188 8.85 -19.52 -14.46
CA THR A 188 8.53 -18.37 -13.64
C THR A 188 9.78 -17.70 -13.08
N THR A 189 10.72 -18.48 -12.52
CA THR A 189 11.97 -17.93 -11.96
C THR A 189 12.88 -17.35 -13.04
N ALA A 190 12.88 -17.95 -14.23
CA ALA A 190 13.62 -17.45 -15.40
C ALA A 190 13.00 -16.13 -15.91
N LEU A 191 11.68 -16.07 -16.11
CA LEU A 191 10.97 -14.86 -16.55
C LEU A 191 11.18 -13.70 -15.57
N THR A 192 11.02 -13.97 -14.28
CA THR A 192 11.16 -12.94 -13.23
C THR A 192 12.61 -12.56 -12.94
N THR A 193 13.57 -13.14 -13.64
CA THR A 193 15.02 -12.92 -13.46
C THR A 193 15.55 -13.31 -12.07
N VAL A 194 14.82 -14.12 -11.31
CA VAL A 194 15.25 -14.63 -9.99
C VAL A 194 16.30 -15.71 -10.15
N GLY A 195 16.01 -16.77 -10.96
CA GLY A 195 16.95 -17.81 -11.34
C GLY A 195 17.66 -18.50 -10.16
N TYR A 196 16.92 -19.15 -9.27
CA TYR A 196 17.52 -19.82 -8.10
C TYR A 196 18.59 -20.85 -8.45
N GLY A 197 18.51 -21.47 -9.65
CA GLY A 197 19.50 -22.44 -10.12
C GLY A 197 19.36 -23.82 -9.49
N ASP A 198 18.28 -24.09 -8.80
CA ASP A 198 17.91 -25.39 -8.21
C ASP A 198 17.38 -26.36 -9.27
N VAL A 199 16.69 -25.83 -10.28
CA VAL A 199 16.21 -26.56 -11.47
C VAL A 199 16.59 -25.77 -12.71
N TYR A 200 17.27 -26.41 -13.67
CA TYR A 200 17.75 -25.76 -14.90
C TYR A 200 17.96 -26.79 -16.02
N PRO A 201 17.86 -26.40 -17.32
CA PRO A 201 18.07 -27.29 -18.45
C PRO A 201 19.52 -27.76 -18.53
N VAL A 202 19.71 -29.05 -18.73
CA VAL A 202 21.03 -29.67 -18.80
C VAL A 202 21.47 -30.01 -20.23
N THR A 203 20.51 -30.26 -21.15
CA THR A 203 20.81 -30.55 -22.55
C THR A 203 21.19 -29.30 -23.33
N ASP A 204 21.96 -29.44 -24.41
CA ASP A 204 22.35 -28.29 -25.24
C ASP A 204 21.13 -27.66 -25.94
N LEU A 205 20.13 -28.48 -26.30
CA LEU A 205 18.85 -27.99 -26.85
C LEU A 205 18.07 -27.19 -25.79
N GLY A 206 17.95 -27.72 -24.56
CA GLY A 206 17.29 -27.02 -23.47
C GLY A 206 17.99 -25.71 -23.12
N LYS A 207 19.33 -25.66 -23.12
CA LYS A 207 20.09 -24.42 -22.92
C LYS A 207 19.84 -23.42 -24.04
N PHE A 208 19.78 -23.87 -25.31
CA PHE A 208 19.46 -22.99 -26.43
C PHE A 208 18.04 -22.42 -26.32
N ILE A 209 17.06 -23.27 -26.00
CA ILE A 209 15.66 -22.82 -25.75
C ILE A 209 15.62 -21.81 -24.59
N SER A 210 16.39 -22.07 -23.52
CA SER A 210 16.47 -21.14 -22.37
C SER A 210 17.05 -19.79 -22.76
N MET A 211 18.09 -19.72 -23.58
CA MET A 211 18.65 -18.45 -24.07
C MET A 211 17.62 -17.65 -24.87
N VAL A 212 16.97 -18.29 -25.84
CA VAL A 212 15.92 -17.62 -26.63
C VAL A 212 14.76 -17.17 -25.75
N SER A 213 14.30 -18.04 -24.87
CA SER A 213 13.24 -17.73 -23.90
C SER A 213 13.60 -16.53 -23.03
N SER A 214 14.82 -16.47 -22.51
CA SER A 214 15.24 -15.34 -21.64
C SER A 214 15.22 -13.99 -22.37
N LEU A 215 15.58 -13.94 -23.65
CA LEU A 215 15.52 -12.70 -24.44
C LEU A 215 14.09 -12.19 -24.59
N PHE A 216 13.13 -13.07 -24.86
CA PHE A 216 11.71 -12.69 -24.92
C PHE A 216 11.16 -12.38 -23.53
N GLY A 217 11.59 -13.11 -22.52
CA GLY A 217 11.17 -12.91 -21.12
C GLY A 217 11.46 -11.51 -20.60
N ILE A 218 12.64 -10.96 -20.92
CA ILE A 218 13.00 -9.57 -20.54
C ILE A 218 11.99 -8.57 -21.10
N ALA A 219 11.59 -8.73 -22.38
CA ALA A 219 10.60 -7.84 -22.98
C ALA A 219 9.24 -7.92 -22.27
N VAL A 220 8.79 -9.13 -21.92
CA VAL A 220 7.50 -9.35 -21.22
C VAL A 220 7.50 -8.72 -19.83
N ILE A 221 8.59 -8.87 -19.05
CA ILE A 221 8.64 -8.33 -17.69
C ILE A 221 8.87 -6.81 -17.64
N ALA A 222 9.46 -6.22 -18.68
CA ALA A 222 9.65 -4.77 -18.77
C ALA A 222 8.34 -4.01 -18.98
N LEU A 223 7.33 -4.63 -19.62
CA LEU A 223 6.05 -3.98 -19.91
C LEU A 223 5.30 -3.49 -18.66
N PRO A 224 5.06 -4.31 -17.60
CA PRO A 224 4.39 -3.84 -16.40
C PRO A 224 5.13 -2.69 -15.73
N ALA A 225 6.47 -2.75 -15.65
CA ALA A 225 7.29 -1.71 -15.06
C ALA A 225 7.15 -0.39 -15.83
N GLY A 226 7.19 -0.43 -17.18
CA GLY A 226 6.99 0.74 -18.03
C GLY A 226 5.61 1.36 -17.87
N ILE A 227 4.54 0.55 -17.82
CA ILE A 227 3.16 1.00 -17.65
C ILE A 227 2.98 1.68 -16.29
N ILE A 228 3.49 1.08 -15.21
CA ILE A 228 3.37 1.64 -13.86
C ILE A 228 4.16 2.95 -13.76
N THR A 229 5.39 3.00 -14.29
CA THR A 229 6.21 4.20 -14.28
C THR A 229 5.57 5.33 -15.08
N GLY A 230 5.10 5.04 -16.30
CA GLY A 230 4.40 6.03 -17.13
C GLY A 230 3.13 6.56 -16.47
N GLY A 231 2.31 5.68 -15.89
CA GLY A 231 1.11 6.06 -15.16
C GLY A 231 1.42 6.87 -13.89
N PHE A 232 2.52 6.59 -13.21
CA PHE A 232 2.96 7.36 -12.05
C PHE A 232 3.39 8.78 -12.45
N LEU A 233 4.24 8.91 -13.47
CA LEU A 233 4.70 10.19 -13.99
C LEU A 233 3.54 11.05 -14.47
N GLU A 234 2.58 10.45 -15.15
CA GLU A 234 1.37 11.17 -15.61
C GLU A 234 0.55 11.70 -14.43
N GLN A 235 0.36 10.91 -13.37
CA GLN A 235 -0.37 11.38 -12.18
C GLN A 235 0.38 12.48 -11.42
N VAL A 236 1.70 12.43 -11.37
CA VAL A 236 2.49 13.52 -10.79
C VAL A 236 2.34 14.78 -11.61
N ARG A 237 2.49 14.68 -12.93
CA ARG A 237 2.33 15.82 -13.85
C ARG A 237 0.94 16.47 -13.74
N GLN A 238 -0.13 15.68 -13.73
CA GLN A 238 -1.50 16.21 -13.57
C GLN A 238 -1.68 16.96 -12.24
N ARG A 239 -1.07 16.50 -11.16
CA ARG A 239 -1.11 17.22 -9.87
C ARG A 239 -0.43 18.60 -9.94
N ASP A 240 0.70 18.67 -10.63
CA ASP A 240 1.44 19.91 -10.80
C ASP A 240 0.66 20.89 -11.70
N GLU A 241 0.07 20.41 -12.80
CA GLU A 241 -0.82 21.19 -13.69
C GLU A 241 -2.07 21.69 -12.96
N ASP A 242 -2.70 20.86 -12.12
CA ASP A 242 -3.86 21.26 -11.30
C ASP A 242 -3.48 22.33 -10.26
N ALA A 243 -2.29 22.20 -9.64
CA ALA A 243 -1.76 23.20 -8.73
C ALA A 243 -1.51 24.53 -9.43
N ASP A 244 -0.86 24.51 -10.58
CA ASP A 244 -0.61 25.70 -11.41
C ASP A 244 -1.91 26.33 -11.92
N ALA A 245 -2.90 25.53 -12.29
CA ALA A 245 -4.21 26.02 -12.71
C ALA A 245 -4.94 26.70 -11.53
N TYR A 246 -4.83 26.12 -10.32
CA TYR A 246 -5.40 26.75 -9.11
C TYR A 246 -4.74 28.11 -8.82
N PHE A 247 -3.41 28.21 -8.90
CA PHE A 247 -2.68 29.48 -8.69
C PHE A 247 -3.07 30.53 -9.75
N ARG A 248 -3.14 30.13 -11.03
CA ARG A 248 -3.58 31.06 -12.12
C ARG A 248 -5.04 31.49 -12.00
N ALA A 249 -5.92 30.62 -11.47
CA ALA A 249 -7.31 31.00 -11.22
C ALA A 249 -7.42 32.00 -10.05
N ASP A 250 -6.58 31.82 -9.02
CA ASP A 250 -6.50 32.72 -7.88
C ASP A 250 -5.95 34.12 -8.24
N GLU A 251 -4.98 34.20 -9.18
CA GLU A 251 -4.49 35.47 -9.72
C GLU A 251 -5.52 36.23 -10.56
N ARG A 252 -6.49 35.54 -11.16
CA ARG A 252 -7.55 36.15 -11.99
C ARG A 252 -8.79 36.61 -11.22
N ASP A 253 -8.84 36.37 -9.90
CA ASP A 253 -9.97 36.81 -9.08
C ASP A 253 -9.87 38.32 -8.79
N PRO A 254 -10.67 39.18 -9.45
CA PRO A 254 -10.59 40.64 -9.30
C PRO A 254 -11.02 41.14 -7.92
N PHE A 255 -11.56 40.27 -7.06
CA PHE A 255 -12.00 40.60 -5.70
C PHE A 255 -10.96 40.26 -4.62
N LYS A 256 -9.86 39.57 -4.96
CA LYS A 256 -8.79 39.24 -4.02
C LYS A 256 -7.70 40.32 -3.97
N GLY A 257 -8.01 41.46 -3.43
CA GLY A 257 -7.04 42.51 -3.08
C GLY A 257 -6.08 42.14 -1.94
N ARG A 258 -6.01 40.88 -1.51
CA ARG A 258 -5.06 40.34 -0.53
C ARG A 258 -4.75 38.90 -0.88
N THR A 259 -3.67 38.69 -1.66
CA THR A 259 -3.11 37.35 -1.84
C THR A 259 -2.59 36.84 -0.49
N PRO A 260 -3.08 35.71 0.04
CA PRO A 260 -2.59 35.15 1.29
C PRO A 260 -1.13 34.69 1.23
N PHE A 261 -0.50 34.73 0.03
CA PHE A 261 0.86 34.33 -0.24
C PHE A 261 1.72 35.41 -0.94
N SER A 262 1.49 36.69 -0.59
CA SER A 262 2.52 37.71 -0.90
C SER A 262 3.79 37.33 -0.14
N TYR A 263 4.96 37.58 -0.75
CA TYR A 263 6.27 37.41 -0.09
C TYR A 263 6.29 38.08 1.31
N GLU A 264 5.60 39.17 1.45
CA GLU A 264 5.44 39.87 2.71
C GLU A 264 4.55 39.13 3.73
N SER A 265 3.46 38.49 3.29
CA SER A 265 2.59 37.68 4.16
C SER A 265 3.28 36.41 4.63
N VAL A 266 4.06 35.76 3.76
CA VAL A 266 4.90 34.59 4.10
C VAL A 266 6.00 35.00 5.07
N ARG A 267 6.62 36.16 4.87
CA ARG A 267 7.66 36.69 5.75
C ARG A 267 7.11 37.11 7.12
N ALA A 268 5.92 37.71 7.15
CA ALA A 268 5.22 38.04 8.39
C ALA A 268 4.79 36.79 9.16
N TRP A 269 4.26 35.78 8.46
CA TRP A 269 3.87 34.50 9.04
C TRP A 269 5.11 33.74 9.57
N ALA A 270 6.21 33.72 8.82
CA ALA A 270 7.47 33.10 9.23
C ALA A 270 8.06 33.74 10.49
N LYS A 271 7.92 35.07 10.65
CA LYS A 271 8.35 35.78 11.86
C LYS A 271 7.50 35.42 13.08
N THR A 272 6.20 35.18 12.90
CA THR A 272 5.28 34.82 13.99
C THR A 272 5.34 33.33 14.34
N HIS A 273 5.85 32.47 13.44
CA HIS A 273 5.92 31.01 13.61
C HIS A 273 7.33 30.45 13.36
N PRO A 274 8.37 30.90 14.09
CA PRO A 274 9.75 30.53 13.81
C PRO A 274 10.02 29.02 13.97
N LYS A 275 9.30 28.34 14.88
CA LYS A 275 9.42 26.90 15.12
C LYS A 275 8.90 26.08 13.93
N THR A 276 7.81 26.51 13.30
CA THR A 276 7.21 25.79 12.16
C THR A 276 8.06 25.91 10.90
N VAL A 277 8.73 27.06 10.73
CA VAL A 277 9.69 27.27 9.62
C VAL A 277 10.94 26.42 9.82
N ALA A 278 11.47 26.35 11.04
CA ALA A 278 12.62 25.50 11.36
C ALA A 278 12.31 24.01 11.11
N TYR A 279 11.12 23.51 11.46
CA TYR A 279 10.70 22.14 11.16
C TYR A 279 10.53 21.88 9.65
N GLY A 280 10.01 22.85 8.91
CA GLY A 280 9.87 22.73 7.44
C GLY A 280 11.22 22.67 6.75
N VAL A 281 12.17 23.49 7.14
CA VAL A 281 13.55 23.53 6.60
C VAL A 281 14.32 22.27 6.96
N THR A 282 14.21 21.76 8.19
CA THR A 282 14.87 20.50 8.60
C THR A 282 14.27 19.29 7.86
N MET A 283 12.96 19.26 7.60
CA MET A 283 12.33 18.20 6.83
C MET A 283 12.76 18.22 5.36
N LEU A 284 12.89 19.41 4.77
CA LEU A 284 13.43 19.58 3.41
C LEU A 284 14.91 19.19 3.31
N ALA A 285 15.71 19.56 4.31
CA ALA A 285 17.12 19.17 4.38
C ALA A 285 17.29 17.64 4.53
N CYS A 286 16.46 16.98 5.35
CA CYS A 286 16.46 15.51 5.45
C CYS A 286 15.97 14.81 4.17
N MET A 287 15.13 15.45 3.35
CA MET A 287 14.71 14.89 2.06
C MET A 287 15.74 15.09 0.93
N LEU A 288 16.65 16.03 1.09
CA LEU A 288 17.71 16.33 0.11
C LEU A 288 19.05 15.60 0.41
N VAL A 289 19.18 15.00 1.60
CA VAL A 289 20.40 14.28 2.03
C VAL A 289 20.22 12.75 1.97
N ASN A 290 19.02 12.24 1.67
CA ASN A 290 18.70 10.85 1.34
C ASN A 290 18.21 10.77 -0.11
#